data_dc52600add907112c71c0ed28ef00b58
#
_entry.id   dc52600add907112c71c0ed28ef00b58
#
_cell.length_a   1.000
_cell.length_b   1.000
_cell.length_c   1.000
_cell.angle_alpha   90.00
_cell.angle_beta   90.00
_cell.angle_gamma   90.00
#
_symmetry.space_group_name_H-M   'P 1'
#
loop_
_entity.id
_entity.type
_entity.pdbx_description
1 polymer ?
#
loop_
_entity_poly.entity_id
_entity_poly.type
_entity_poly.pdbx_seq_one_letter_code
_entity_poly.pdbx_strand_id
1 'polypeptide(L)'
;MQYIKIHVQDNVAVALADLAQGTEVTVDNHTVTLHQDIARGHKFALSDIRKGAYVIKYGQPIGHALTDIAAGEHIHAHNTRTNLSDLDEYRYQPDFQDLPAQPADRDVQIYRRANGDVGVRNELWILPTVGCVNGIARQIQSRFLKETHDAEGTDGVFLFSHTYGCSQLGDDHINTRTMLQNMVRHPNAGAVLVIGLGCENNQVDAFRETLGDFNPERVHFMICQHQDDEVEAGLEHLHQLYDVMRHDKREPGKLSELKFGLECGGSDGLSGITANPMLGRFSDYMIANGGTTVLTEVPEMFGAEQLLMSHCRDEETFGKLVTMVNDFKQYFIAHNQPIYENPSPGNKAGGITTLEDKSLGCTQKAGSSQVVDVLRYGERLKTHGLNLLSAPGNDAVATSALAGAGCHMVLFSTGRGTPYGGFVPTVKIATNSELAAKKKHWIDFDAGQLIHGKAMPQLLNEFIDTIVDFANGKQTCNERNDFRELAIFKSGVTL
;
A
#
# COMPACT_ATOMS: atom_id res chain seq x y z
N MET A 1 1.99 -3.40 29.77
CA MET A 1 0.52 -3.32 29.64
C MET A 1 0.07 -4.59 28.94
N GLN A 2 -0.96 -5.29 29.45
CA GLN A 2 -1.39 -6.57 28.88
C GLN A 2 -2.64 -6.43 27.98
N TYR A 3 -3.33 -5.31 28.07
CA TYR A 3 -4.54 -4.98 27.30
C TYR A 3 -4.67 -3.46 27.15
N ILE A 4 -5.47 -3.01 26.19
CA ILE A 4 -5.68 -1.59 25.90
C ILE A 4 -7.15 -1.32 25.55
N LYS A 5 -7.71 -0.25 26.10
CA LYS A 5 -8.89 0.45 25.59
C LYS A 5 -8.39 1.61 24.73
N ILE A 6 -8.80 1.65 23.46
CA ILE A 6 -8.20 2.57 22.48
C ILE A 6 -8.82 3.96 22.57
N HIS A 7 -10.16 4.01 22.74
CA HIS A 7 -10.91 5.26 22.80
C HIS A 7 -11.82 5.28 24.03
N VAL A 8 -12.09 6.46 24.57
CA VAL A 8 -12.92 6.61 25.78
C VAL A 8 -14.33 6.02 25.64
N GLN A 9 -14.89 6.05 24.42
CA GLN A 9 -16.23 5.51 24.12
C GLN A 9 -16.24 4.00 23.87
N ASP A 10 -15.10 3.34 23.81
CA ASP A 10 -15.04 1.90 23.53
C ASP A 10 -15.71 1.11 24.66
N ASN A 11 -16.55 0.14 24.28
CA ASN A 11 -17.11 -0.86 25.19
C ASN A 11 -16.35 -2.19 25.14
N VAL A 12 -15.20 -2.20 24.45
CA VAL A 12 -14.29 -3.34 24.34
C VAL A 12 -12.85 -2.91 24.67
N ALA A 13 -12.02 -3.88 25.08
CA ALA A 13 -10.57 -3.73 25.13
C ALA A 13 -9.90 -4.82 24.27
N VAL A 14 -8.68 -4.56 23.82
CA VAL A 14 -7.86 -5.47 23.03
C VAL A 14 -6.75 -6.06 23.89
N ALA A 15 -6.59 -7.38 23.85
CA ALA A 15 -5.49 -8.08 24.50
C ALA A 15 -4.17 -7.83 23.75
N LEU A 16 -3.15 -7.35 24.46
CA LEU A 16 -1.80 -7.13 23.93
C LEU A 16 -0.87 -8.34 24.18
N ALA A 17 -1.33 -9.28 25.00
CA ALA A 17 -0.72 -10.59 25.26
C ALA A 17 -1.84 -11.62 25.40
N ASP A 18 -1.52 -12.91 25.42
CA ASP A 18 -2.49 -13.95 25.73
C ASP A 18 -2.94 -13.81 27.19
N LEU A 19 -4.24 -13.76 27.40
CA LEU A 19 -4.87 -13.62 28.73
C LEU A 19 -5.66 -14.89 29.04
N ALA A 20 -5.42 -15.48 30.20
CA ALA A 20 -6.09 -16.70 30.62
C ALA A 20 -7.51 -16.40 31.13
N GLN A 21 -8.42 -17.39 31.01
CA GLN A 21 -9.72 -17.39 31.68
C GLN A 21 -9.55 -17.09 33.17
N GLY A 22 -10.47 -16.31 33.74
CA GLY A 22 -10.46 -15.93 35.16
C GLY A 22 -9.51 -14.77 35.48
N THR A 23 -8.77 -14.23 34.50
CA THR A 23 -7.96 -13.03 34.69
C THR A 23 -8.87 -11.84 34.99
N GLU A 24 -8.55 -11.10 36.05
CA GLU A 24 -9.19 -9.82 36.37
C GLU A 24 -8.49 -8.70 35.59
N VAL A 25 -9.28 -7.93 34.86
CA VAL A 25 -8.83 -6.80 34.00
C VAL A 25 -9.47 -5.53 34.53
N THR A 26 -8.67 -4.52 34.85
CA THR A 26 -9.16 -3.21 35.32
C THR A 26 -8.90 -2.14 34.26
N VAL A 27 -9.99 -1.53 33.78
CA VAL A 27 -9.97 -0.43 32.80
C VAL A 27 -10.88 0.69 33.28
N ASP A 28 -10.42 1.93 33.36
CA ASP A 28 -11.19 3.10 33.79
C ASP A 28 -11.92 2.90 35.12
N ASN A 29 -11.25 2.27 36.10
CA ASN A 29 -11.79 1.90 37.42
C ASN A 29 -12.92 0.83 37.41
N HIS A 30 -13.17 0.16 36.29
CA HIS A 30 -14.05 -1.00 36.19
C HIS A 30 -13.22 -2.26 36.09
N THR A 31 -13.50 -3.23 36.94
CA THR A 31 -12.86 -4.56 36.91
C THR A 31 -13.82 -5.56 36.31
N VAL A 32 -13.35 -6.29 35.30
CA VAL A 32 -14.08 -7.40 34.67
C VAL A 32 -13.24 -8.67 34.76
N THR A 33 -13.90 -9.82 34.95
CA THR A 33 -13.25 -11.13 34.95
C THR A 33 -13.46 -11.79 33.61
N LEU A 34 -12.40 -12.26 32.96
CA LEU A 34 -12.47 -12.91 31.64
C LEU A 34 -13.18 -14.29 31.76
N HIS A 35 -14.16 -14.53 30.90
CA HIS A 35 -14.95 -15.76 30.88
C HIS A 35 -14.26 -16.91 30.15
N GLN A 36 -13.29 -16.61 29.28
CA GLN A 36 -12.49 -17.58 28.54
C GLN A 36 -11.10 -17.01 28.27
N ASP A 37 -10.21 -17.84 27.69
CA ASP A 37 -8.91 -17.37 27.19
C ASP A 37 -9.11 -16.36 26.07
N ILE A 38 -8.36 -15.26 26.11
CA ILE A 38 -8.35 -14.21 25.07
C ILE A 38 -6.97 -14.17 24.47
N ALA A 39 -6.86 -14.56 23.22
CA ALA A 39 -5.58 -14.50 22.48
C ALA A 39 -5.15 -13.06 22.19
N ARG A 40 -3.87 -12.83 22.06
CA ARG A 40 -3.30 -11.53 21.65
C ARG A 40 -3.96 -11.02 20.36
N GLY A 41 -4.29 -9.75 20.33
CA GLY A 41 -4.99 -9.08 19.22
C GLY A 41 -6.51 -9.21 19.26
N HIS A 42 -7.04 -10.11 20.07
CA HIS A 42 -8.49 -10.30 20.23
C HIS A 42 -9.09 -9.35 21.26
N LYS A 43 -10.41 -9.19 21.20
CA LYS A 43 -11.20 -8.25 21.99
C LYS A 43 -12.04 -8.97 23.03
N PHE A 44 -12.31 -8.29 24.14
CA PHE A 44 -13.27 -8.69 25.17
C PHE A 44 -14.13 -7.51 25.59
N ALA A 45 -15.35 -7.79 26.03
CA ALA A 45 -16.31 -6.78 26.48
C ALA A 45 -15.90 -6.16 27.82
N LEU A 46 -15.97 -4.83 27.92
CA LEU A 46 -15.75 -4.08 29.16
C LEU A 46 -17.04 -3.89 29.96
N SER A 47 -18.20 -4.04 29.33
CA SER A 47 -19.53 -3.94 29.92
C SER A 47 -20.47 -4.88 29.17
N ASP A 48 -21.63 -5.16 29.77
CA ASP A 48 -22.68 -5.94 29.10
C ASP A 48 -23.14 -5.23 27.81
N ILE A 49 -23.23 -5.97 26.72
CA ILE A 49 -23.71 -5.51 25.44
C ILE A 49 -24.94 -6.32 25.06
N ARG A 50 -26.10 -5.66 24.99
CA ARG A 50 -27.36 -6.35 24.66
C ARG A 50 -27.39 -6.74 23.18
N LYS A 51 -28.11 -7.79 22.86
CA LYS A 51 -28.42 -8.18 21.49
C LYS A 51 -28.91 -6.97 20.67
N GLY A 52 -28.32 -6.77 19.50
CA GLY A 52 -28.63 -5.65 18.58
C GLY A 52 -27.93 -4.33 18.95
N ALA A 53 -27.31 -4.22 20.11
CA ALA A 53 -26.51 -3.04 20.46
C ALA A 53 -25.15 -3.05 19.76
N TYR A 54 -24.59 -1.86 19.56
CA TYR A 54 -23.30 -1.69 18.90
C TYR A 54 -22.12 -2.16 19.75
N VAL A 55 -21.20 -2.87 19.11
CA VAL A 55 -19.85 -3.10 19.59
C VAL A 55 -19.00 -1.92 19.13
N ILE A 56 -18.37 -1.20 20.07
CA ILE A 56 -17.67 0.05 19.81
C ILE A 56 -16.16 -0.13 20.04
N LYS A 57 -15.36 0.19 19.02
CA LYS A 57 -13.89 0.22 19.05
C LYS A 57 -13.41 1.42 18.22
N TYR A 58 -12.33 2.05 18.63
CA TYR A 58 -11.84 3.31 18.02
C TYR A 58 -12.86 4.47 18.12
N GLY A 59 -13.76 4.43 19.11
CA GLY A 59 -14.86 5.37 19.26
C GLY A 59 -15.99 5.22 18.22
N GLN A 60 -15.98 4.16 17.41
CA GLN A 60 -16.91 3.92 16.32
C GLN A 60 -17.54 2.51 16.42
N PRO A 61 -18.77 2.32 15.90
CA PRO A 61 -19.35 0.99 15.79
C PRO A 61 -18.55 0.10 14.84
N ILE A 62 -18.09 -1.05 15.33
CA ILE A 62 -17.44 -2.09 14.53
C ILE A 62 -18.41 -3.22 14.15
N GLY A 63 -19.68 -3.10 14.47
CA GLY A 63 -20.72 -4.09 14.26
C GLY A 63 -21.76 -4.04 15.38
N HIS A 64 -22.69 -4.99 15.37
CA HIS A 64 -23.69 -5.17 16.42
C HIS A 64 -23.68 -6.58 17.00
N ALA A 65 -24.09 -6.71 18.25
CA ALA A 65 -24.16 -7.97 18.97
C ALA A 65 -25.30 -8.87 18.44
N LEU A 66 -25.00 -10.13 18.14
CA LEU A 66 -25.98 -11.14 17.70
C LEU A 66 -26.77 -11.74 18.87
N THR A 67 -26.16 -11.75 20.05
CA THR A 67 -26.70 -12.24 21.35
C THR A 67 -26.36 -11.23 22.42
N ASP A 68 -26.92 -11.37 23.60
CA ASP A 68 -26.40 -10.65 24.76
C ASP A 68 -24.97 -11.12 25.04
N ILE A 69 -24.05 -10.17 25.27
CA ILE A 69 -22.63 -10.40 25.55
C ILE A 69 -22.35 -9.84 26.93
N ALA A 70 -21.87 -10.68 27.85
CA ALA A 70 -21.53 -10.23 29.19
C ALA A 70 -20.14 -9.57 29.25
N ALA A 71 -19.94 -8.69 30.23
CA ALA A 71 -18.63 -8.14 30.54
C ALA A 71 -17.61 -9.27 30.76
N GLY A 72 -16.44 -9.19 30.16
CA GLY A 72 -15.41 -10.24 30.20
C GLY A 72 -15.53 -11.32 29.11
N GLU A 73 -16.59 -11.34 28.31
CA GLU A 73 -16.70 -12.27 27.20
C GLU A 73 -15.85 -11.84 25.98
N HIS A 74 -15.33 -12.84 25.27
CA HIS A 74 -14.63 -12.66 23.99
C HIS A 74 -15.57 -12.14 22.91
N ILE A 75 -15.17 -11.11 22.19
CA ILE A 75 -15.92 -10.54 21.08
C ILE A 75 -15.27 -10.94 19.76
N HIS A 76 -16.04 -11.65 18.91
CA HIS A 76 -15.59 -12.08 17.60
C HIS A 76 -16.80 -12.47 16.71
N ALA A 77 -16.54 -13.02 15.52
CA ALA A 77 -17.54 -13.37 14.52
C ALA A 77 -18.67 -14.30 14.99
N HIS A 78 -18.51 -15.01 16.14
CA HIS A 78 -19.54 -15.86 16.72
C HIS A 78 -20.67 -15.06 17.40
N ASN A 79 -20.40 -13.84 17.87
CA ASN A 79 -21.37 -13.01 18.59
C ASN A 79 -21.48 -11.56 18.07
N THR A 80 -20.75 -11.21 16.99
CA THR A 80 -20.78 -9.86 16.41
C THR A 80 -20.88 -9.94 14.89
N ARG A 81 -21.71 -9.08 14.28
CA ARG A 81 -21.92 -8.97 12.84
C ARG A 81 -21.75 -7.53 12.36
N THR A 82 -21.32 -7.36 11.12
CA THR A 82 -21.22 -6.08 10.40
C THR A 82 -22.55 -5.32 10.36
N ASN A 83 -22.49 -3.99 10.34
CA ASN A 83 -23.60 -3.09 10.10
C ASN A 83 -23.73 -2.72 8.61
N LEU A 84 -22.75 -3.08 7.78
CA LEU A 84 -22.74 -2.73 6.36
C LEU A 84 -23.82 -3.48 5.59
N SER A 85 -24.54 -2.79 4.69
CA SER A 85 -25.57 -3.39 3.85
C SER A 85 -25.35 -3.06 2.37
N ASP A 86 -25.70 -1.87 1.91
CA ASP A 86 -25.71 -1.47 0.51
C ASP A 86 -24.98 -0.15 0.27
N LEU A 87 -25.31 0.56 -0.81
CA LEU A 87 -24.81 1.89 -1.10
C LEU A 87 -25.32 2.88 -0.05
N ASP A 88 -24.43 3.76 0.42
CA ASP A 88 -24.72 4.75 1.42
C ASP A 88 -24.84 6.15 0.80
N GLU A 89 -25.65 7.01 1.42
CA GLU A 89 -25.68 8.44 1.15
C GLU A 89 -24.81 9.17 2.16
N TYR A 90 -23.87 9.95 1.66
CA TYR A 90 -22.92 10.68 2.47
C TYR A 90 -23.19 12.19 2.42
N ARG A 91 -22.78 12.90 3.50
CA ARG A 91 -22.85 14.35 3.57
C ARG A 91 -21.49 14.93 3.90
N TYR A 92 -21.12 16.00 3.22
CA TYR A 92 -19.91 16.73 3.53
C TYR A 92 -20.03 17.45 4.86
N GLN A 93 -19.25 17.02 5.83
CA GLN A 93 -19.16 17.58 7.17
C GLN A 93 -17.68 17.66 7.54
N PRO A 94 -16.99 18.75 7.11
CA PRO A 94 -15.56 18.85 7.35
C PRO A 94 -15.25 18.94 8.86
N ASP A 95 -14.27 18.17 9.28
CA ASP A 95 -13.70 18.17 10.62
C ASP A 95 -12.16 18.18 10.50
N PHE A 96 -11.62 19.39 10.42
CA PHE A 96 -10.19 19.60 10.28
C PHE A 96 -9.55 19.79 11.66
N GLN A 97 -8.51 19.04 11.91
CA GLN A 97 -7.71 19.16 13.12
C GLN A 97 -6.39 19.85 12.80
N ASP A 98 -5.94 20.71 13.71
CA ASP A 98 -4.59 21.26 13.64
C ASP A 98 -3.58 20.13 13.85
N LEU A 99 -2.64 19.99 12.92
CA LEU A 99 -1.57 19.02 13.08
C LEU A 99 -0.63 19.48 14.19
N PRO A 100 -0.22 18.57 15.09
CA PRO A 100 0.81 18.90 16.08
C PRO A 100 2.12 19.28 15.38
N ALA A 101 2.97 20.05 16.06
CA ALA A 101 4.29 20.39 15.54
C ALA A 101 5.06 19.13 15.12
N GLN A 102 5.57 19.13 13.90
CA GLN A 102 6.29 18.00 13.31
C GLN A 102 7.81 18.24 13.37
N PRO A 103 8.63 17.17 13.36
CA PRO A 103 10.07 17.29 13.13
C PRO A 103 10.37 18.00 11.80
N ALA A 104 11.56 18.61 11.72
CA ALA A 104 12.02 19.23 10.48
C ALA A 104 12.24 18.21 9.38
N ASP A 105 12.07 18.65 8.13
CA ASP A 105 12.33 17.84 6.93
C ASP A 105 13.78 17.35 6.89
N ARG A 106 13.96 16.08 6.49
CA ARG A 106 15.28 15.43 6.46
C ARG A 106 15.95 15.61 5.11
N ASP A 107 17.27 15.72 5.13
CA ASP A 107 18.10 15.67 3.94
C ASP A 107 18.24 14.23 3.44
N VAL A 108 18.21 14.06 2.12
CA VAL A 108 18.38 12.77 1.42
C VAL A 108 19.26 12.95 0.19
N GLN A 109 19.79 11.84 -0.32
CA GLN A 109 20.54 11.78 -1.56
C GLN A 109 19.71 11.06 -2.63
N ILE A 110 19.27 11.78 -3.66
CA ILE A 110 18.31 11.32 -4.67
C ILE A 110 18.87 11.48 -6.09
N TYR A 111 18.30 10.75 -7.05
CA TYR A 111 18.55 10.97 -8.45
C TYR A 111 17.59 12.02 -9.00
N ARG A 112 18.11 13.08 -9.59
CA ARG A 112 17.29 14.13 -10.23
C ARG A 112 17.25 13.90 -11.74
N ARG A 113 16.04 13.73 -12.28
CA ARG A 113 15.82 13.48 -13.71
C ARG A 113 15.73 14.80 -14.47
N ALA A 114 15.98 14.76 -15.79
CA ALA A 114 15.99 15.96 -16.64
C ALA A 114 14.65 16.71 -16.69
N ASN A 115 13.53 16.00 -16.47
CA ASN A 115 12.19 16.58 -16.36
C ASN A 115 11.86 17.18 -14.98
N GLY A 116 12.81 17.16 -14.04
CA GLY A 116 12.64 17.63 -12.67
C GLY A 116 12.11 16.59 -11.67
N ASP A 117 11.66 15.41 -12.12
CA ASP A 117 11.28 14.32 -11.23
C ASP A 117 12.50 13.80 -10.45
N VAL A 118 12.23 13.21 -9.30
CA VAL A 118 13.26 12.62 -8.44
C VAL A 118 13.04 11.13 -8.27
N GLY A 119 14.13 10.36 -8.19
CA GLY A 119 14.10 8.93 -7.94
C GLY A 119 14.98 8.53 -6.77
N VAL A 120 14.65 7.43 -6.10
CA VAL A 120 15.44 6.84 -5.00
C VAL A 120 16.29 5.67 -5.48
N ARG A 121 16.10 5.26 -6.73
CA ARG A 121 16.88 4.21 -7.42
C ARG A 121 17.26 4.69 -8.81
N ASN A 122 18.28 4.05 -9.38
CA ASN A 122 18.71 4.20 -10.77
C ASN A 122 18.76 2.82 -11.41
N GLU A 123 17.60 2.28 -11.72
CA GLU A 123 17.41 0.93 -12.23
C GLU A 123 17.19 0.93 -13.75
N LEU A 124 17.66 -0.12 -14.44
CA LEU A 124 17.33 -0.38 -15.83
C LEU A 124 16.15 -1.36 -15.90
N TRP A 125 15.02 -0.90 -16.42
CA TRP A 125 13.80 -1.70 -16.46
C TRP A 125 13.54 -2.28 -17.84
N ILE A 126 13.14 -3.55 -17.90
CA ILE A 126 12.68 -4.25 -19.09
C ILE A 126 11.18 -4.50 -18.94
N LEU A 127 10.39 -3.90 -19.82
CA LEU A 127 8.92 -3.92 -19.75
C LEU A 127 8.33 -4.62 -20.99
N PRO A 128 7.88 -5.86 -20.90
CA PRO A 128 7.06 -6.48 -21.95
C PRO A 128 5.73 -5.74 -22.12
N THR A 129 5.29 -5.49 -23.37
CA THR A 129 3.92 -5.05 -23.65
C THR A 129 2.92 -6.20 -23.56
N VAL A 130 3.43 -7.44 -23.68
CA VAL A 130 2.64 -8.66 -23.68
C VAL A 130 3.41 -9.82 -23.04
N GLY A 131 2.70 -10.70 -22.34
CA GLY A 131 3.32 -11.86 -21.67
C GLY A 131 4.06 -12.83 -22.60
N CYS A 132 3.74 -12.85 -23.90
CA CYS A 132 4.36 -13.75 -24.89
C CYS A 132 5.88 -13.56 -25.02
N VAL A 133 6.40 -12.35 -24.76
CA VAL A 133 7.84 -12.04 -24.87
C VAL A 133 8.60 -12.15 -23.55
N ASN A 134 7.97 -12.57 -22.46
CA ASN A 134 8.65 -12.72 -21.16
C ASN A 134 9.90 -13.62 -21.24
N GLY A 135 9.85 -14.69 -22.03
CA GLY A 135 10.96 -15.63 -22.22
C GLY A 135 12.16 -14.96 -22.90
N ILE A 136 11.94 -14.24 -23.99
CA ILE A 136 12.95 -13.47 -24.73
C ILE A 136 13.55 -12.38 -23.83
N ALA A 137 12.71 -11.59 -23.17
CA ALA A 137 13.14 -10.54 -22.25
C ALA A 137 14.04 -11.08 -21.12
N ARG A 138 13.74 -12.27 -20.60
CA ARG A 138 14.58 -12.96 -19.60
C ARG A 138 15.93 -13.40 -20.15
N GLN A 139 15.98 -13.86 -21.40
CA GLN A 139 17.26 -14.22 -22.05
C GLN A 139 18.12 -12.97 -22.24
N ILE A 140 17.54 -11.86 -22.72
CA ILE A 140 18.21 -10.57 -22.89
C ILE A 140 18.78 -10.11 -21.53
N GLN A 141 17.93 -10.06 -20.47
CA GLN A 141 18.38 -9.68 -19.12
C GLN A 141 19.55 -10.55 -18.62
N SER A 142 19.41 -11.87 -18.73
CA SER A 142 20.42 -12.82 -18.22
C SER A 142 21.76 -12.71 -18.95
N ARG A 143 21.76 -12.48 -20.27
CA ARG A 143 22.99 -12.26 -21.02
C ARG A 143 23.61 -10.91 -20.69
N PHE A 144 22.81 -9.85 -20.66
CA PHE A 144 23.26 -8.50 -20.34
C PHE A 144 23.97 -8.43 -18.97
N LEU A 145 23.38 -9.04 -17.93
CA LEU A 145 23.98 -9.08 -16.60
C LEU A 145 25.35 -9.78 -16.58
N LYS A 146 25.52 -10.85 -17.36
CA LYS A 146 26.82 -11.52 -17.49
C LYS A 146 27.86 -10.67 -18.21
N GLU A 147 27.46 -9.91 -19.22
CA GLU A 147 28.36 -9.06 -20.01
C GLU A 147 28.78 -7.80 -19.26
N THR A 148 27.95 -7.30 -18.33
CA THR A 148 28.15 -6.04 -17.60
C THR A 148 28.54 -6.20 -16.15
N HIS A 149 28.91 -7.41 -15.70
CA HIS A 149 29.20 -7.69 -14.29
C HIS A 149 28.11 -7.16 -13.35
N ASP A 150 26.85 -7.61 -13.57
CA ASP A 150 25.65 -7.20 -12.83
C ASP A 150 25.32 -5.71 -12.94
N ALA A 151 25.63 -5.08 -14.09
CA ALA A 151 25.36 -3.68 -14.39
C ALA A 151 25.98 -2.70 -13.37
N GLU A 152 27.29 -2.86 -13.14
CA GLU A 152 28.05 -2.00 -12.21
C GLU A 152 27.78 -0.50 -12.44
N GLY A 153 27.60 0.25 -11.36
CA GLY A 153 27.30 1.68 -11.38
C GLY A 153 25.79 2.01 -11.45
N THR A 154 24.92 1.00 -11.39
CA THR A 154 23.45 1.15 -11.31
C THR A 154 22.90 0.43 -10.08
N ASP A 155 21.59 0.61 -9.79
CA ASP A 155 20.90 -0.15 -8.74
C ASP A 155 20.34 -1.49 -9.25
N GLY A 156 20.67 -1.91 -10.48
CA GLY A 156 20.34 -3.20 -11.07
C GLY A 156 19.51 -3.13 -12.36
N VAL A 157 19.27 -4.33 -12.93
CA VAL A 157 18.47 -4.52 -14.16
C VAL A 157 17.31 -5.46 -13.86
N PHE A 158 16.07 -5.00 -14.04
CA PHE A 158 14.88 -5.75 -13.64
C PHE A 158 13.90 -5.92 -14.79
N LEU A 159 13.48 -7.19 -14.97
CA LEU A 159 12.41 -7.57 -15.86
C LEU A 159 11.11 -7.71 -15.07
N PHE A 160 10.08 -6.96 -15.46
CA PHE A 160 8.74 -7.06 -14.88
C PHE A 160 7.83 -7.92 -15.75
N SER A 161 7.97 -9.24 -15.58
CA SER A 161 7.15 -10.24 -16.29
C SER A 161 5.70 -10.17 -15.86
N HIS A 162 4.78 -10.31 -16.81
CA HIS A 162 3.34 -10.36 -16.57
C HIS A 162 2.63 -11.21 -17.61
N THR A 163 1.33 -11.46 -17.44
CA THR A 163 0.51 -12.30 -18.32
C THR A 163 -0.52 -11.49 -19.13
N TYR A 164 -0.40 -10.20 -19.17
CA TYR A 164 -1.34 -9.27 -19.81
C TYR A 164 -0.90 -8.89 -21.24
N GLY A 165 -1.66 -8.00 -21.88
CA GLY A 165 -1.31 -7.35 -23.15
C GLY A 165 -1.90 -7.99 -24.41
N CYS A 166 -2.38 -9.25 -24.32
CA CYS A 166 -3.06 -9.92 -25.40
C CYS A 166 -4.46 -10.37 -24.94
N SER A 167 -5.40 -10.39 -25.88
CA SER A 167 -6.78 -10.86 -25.61
C SER A 167 -7.53 -10.10 -24.52
N GLN A 168 -7.12 -8.88 -24.21
CA GLN A 168 -7.79 -7.96 -23.28
C GLN A 168 -8.67 -6.97 -24.02
N LEU A 169 -9.82 -6.64 -23.42
CA LEU A 169 -10.83 -5.72 -23.97
C LEU A 169 -11.12 -4.58 -22.98
N GLY A 170 -11.62 -3.47 -23.50
CA GLY A 170 -12.12 -2.36 -22.69
C GLY A 170 -11.12 -1.86 -21.64
N ASP A 171 -11.61 -1.73 -20.42
CA ASP A 171 -10.82 -1.16 -19.31
C ASP A 171 -9.61 -2.01 -18.94
N ASP A 172 -9.67 -3.33 -19.08
CA ASP A 172 -8.52 -4.21 -18.81
C ASP A 172 -7.35 -3.91 -19.75
N HIS A 173 -7.65 -3.66 -21.04
CA HIS A 173 -6.63 -3.26 -22.01
C HIS A 173 -6.07 -1.86 -21.69
N ILE A 174 -6.94 -0.92 -21.36
CA ILE A 174 -6.56 0.46 -20.98
C ILE A 174 -5.71 0.44 -19.70
N ASN A 175 -6.15 -0.29 -18.67
CA ASN A 175 -5.42 -0.42 -17.41
C ASN A 175 -4.02 -1.01 -17.61
N THR A 176 -3.90 -2.04 -18.45
CA THR A 176 -2.59 -2.66 -18.76
C THR A 176 -1.67 -1.66 -19.44
N ARG A 177 -2.14 -0.98 -20.49
CA ARG A 177 -1.35 0.04 -21.19
C ARG A 177 -0.94 1.17 -20.26
N THR A 178 -1.89 1.73 -19.53
CA THR A 178 -1.67 2.86 -18.62
C THR A 178 -0.66 2.51 -17.52
N MET A 179 -0.78 1.34 -16.90
CA MET A 179 0.14 0.90 -15.86
C MET A 179 1.57 0.77 -16.39
N LEU A 180 1.76 0.11 -17.53
CA LEU A 180 3.07 -0.03 -18.14
C LEU A 180 3.66 1.32 -18.60
N GLN A 181 2.83 2.24 -19.12
CA GLN A 181 3.25 3.61 -19.44
C GLN A 181 3.65 4.39 -18.19
N ASN A 182 2.95 4.20 -17.07
CA ASN A 182 3.33 4.82 -15.79
C ASN A 182 4.67 4.29 -15.27
N MET A 183 4.97 3.01 -15.51
CA MET A 183 6.30 2.45 -15.22
C MET A 183 7.38 3.07 -16.09
N VAL A 184 7.15 3.26 -17.40
CA VAL A 184 8.10 3.97 -18.30
C VAL A 184 8.43 5.37 -17.78
N ARG A 185 7.43 6.06 -17.20
CA ARG A 185 7.61 7.42 -16.64
C ARG A 185 8.10 7.44 -15.21
N HIS A 186 8.33 6.29 -14.59
CA HIS A 186 8.66 6.23 -13.17
C HIS A 186 10.12 6.63 -12.92
N PRO A 187 10.38 7.62 -12.02
CA PRO A 187 11.73 8.19 -11.88
C PRO A 187 12.74 7.26 -11.17
N ASN A 188 12.32 6.15 -10.57
CA ASN A 188 13.24 5.11 -10.08
C ASN A 188 13.91 4.35 -11.24
N ALA A 189 13.30 4.33 -12.43
CA ALA A 189 13.96 3.86 -13.63
C ALA A 189 14.93 4.93 -14.15
N GLY A 190 16.20 4.60 -14.26
CA GLY A 190 17.21 5.39 -14.94
C GLY A 190 17.06 5.30 -16.46
N ALA A 191 16.65 4.12 -16.94
CA ALA A 191 16.31 3.86 -18.33
C ALA A 191 15.35 2.67 -18.46
N VAL A 192 14.63 2.57 -19.59
CA VAL A 192 13.61 1.56 -19.84
C VAL A 192 13.71 1.01 -21.25
N LEU A 193 13.70 -0.33 -21.40
CA LEU A 193 13.49 -1.03 -22.66
C LEU A 193 12.08 -1.62 -22.70
N VAL A 194 11.24 -1.16 -23.60
CA VAL A 194 9.89 -1.68 -23.84
C VAL A 194 9.96 -2.72 -24.97
N ILE A 195 9.52 -3.95 -24.72
CA ILE A 195 9.57 -5.07 -25.67
C ILE A 195 8.17 -5.54 -26.01
N GLY A 196 7.80 -5.50 -27.29
CA GLY A 196 6.57 -6.08 -27.80
C GLY A 196 6.81 -7.29 -28.72
N LEU A 197 5.75 -8.05 -28.96
CA LEU A 197 5.79 -9.16 -29.92
C LEU A 197 5.56 -8.65 -31.35
N GLY A 198 4.48 -7.89 -31.59
CA GLY A 198 4.06 -7.34 -32.89
C GLY A 198 2.63 -7.65 -33.30
N CYS A 199 1.96 -8.62 -32.63
CA CYS A 199 0.56 -9.00 -32.95
C CYS A 199 -0.40 -8.91 -31.76
N GLU A 200 0.08 -8.42 -30.61
CA GLU A 200 -0.71 -8.24 -29.39
C GLU A 200 -1.70 -7.07 -29.50
N ASN A 201 -2.73 -7.06 -28.63
CA ASN A 201 -3.65 -5.92 -28.52
C ASN A 201 -2.94 -4.65 -28.00
N ASN A 202 -1.98 -4.81 -27.11
CA ASN A 202 -1.18 -3.72 -26.55
C ASN A 202 0.05 -3.43 -27.41
N GLN A 203 -0.17 -3.13 -28.69
CA GLN A 203 0.89 -2.90 -29.68
C GLN A 203 1.83 -1.75 -29.32
N VAL A 204 3.12 -1.92 -29.63
CA VAL A 204 4.18 -0.97 -29.28
C VAL A 204 3.95 0.41 -29.89
N ASP A 205 3.48 0.51 -31.16
CA ASP A 205 3.25 1.78 -31.83
C ASP A 205 2.15 2.58 -31.13
N ALA A 206 1.01 1.97 -30.84
CA ALA A 206 -0.09 2.61 -30.11
C ALA A 206 0.31 2.93 -28.64
N PHE A 207 1.12 2.08 -28.03
CA PHE A 207 1.69 2.32 -26.70
C PHE A 207 2.58 3.58 -26.70
N ARG A 208 3.48 3.69 -27.69
CA ARG A 208 4.40 4.83 -27.85
C ARG A 208 3.64 6.12 -28.17
N GLU A 209 2.68 6.06 -29.09
CA GLU A 209 1.87 7.22 -29.48
C GLU A 209 1.10 7.83 -28.29
N THR A 210 0.52 6.97 -27.43
CA THR A 210 -0.25 7.41 -26.27
C THR A 210 0.60 7.64 -25.00
N LEU A 211 1.88 7.30 -25.02
CA LEU A 211 2.81 7.56 -23.91
C LEU A 211 3.03 9.07 -23.69
N GLY A 212 2.98 9.89 -24.75
CA GLY A 212 3.32 11.32 -24.68
C GLY A 212 4.84 11.55 -24.65
N ASP A 213 5.27 12.62 -24.00
CA ASP A 213 6.68 13.00 -23.96
C ASP A 213 7.52 12.01 -23.12
N PHE A 214 8.65 11.60 -23.69
CA PHE A 214 9.67 10.78 -23.03
C PHE A 214 11.06 11.13 -23.58
N ASN A 215 12.11 10.80 -22.82
CA ASN A 215 13.49 10.98 -23.28
C ASN A 215 13.91 9.78 -24.16
N PRO A 216 14.14 9.96 -25.47
CA PRO A 216 14.51 8.87 -26.37
C PRO A 216 15.92 8.28 -26.11
N GLU A 217 16.78 8.96 -25.37
CA GLU A 217 18.07 8.40 -24.94
C GLU A 217 17.93 7.42 -23.76
N ARG A 218 16.77 7.44 -23.07
CA ARG A 218 16.50 6.63 -21.87
C ARG A 218 15.32 5.67 -21.99
N VAL A 219 14.57 5.75 -23.09
CA VAL A 219 13.43 4.86 -23.37
C VAL A 219 13.54 4.34 -24.77
N HIS A 220 13.81 3.05 -24.91
CA HIS A 220 13.87 2.36 -26.19
C HIS A 220 12.69 1.42 -26.36
N PHE A 221 12.31 1.17 -27.60
CA PHE A 221 11.22 0.28 -28.00
C PHE A 221 11.71 -0.76 -28.99
N MET A 222 11.33 -2.02 -28.82
CA MET A 222 11.65 -3.11 -29.72
C MET A 222 10.42 -3.97 -29.99
N ILE A 223 10.25 -4.38 -31.25
CA ILE A 223 9.22 -5.34 -31.67
C ILE A 223 9.94 -6.62 -32.12
N CYS A 224 9.73 -7.74 -31.42
CA CYS A 224 10.43 -9.01 -31.67
C CYS A 224 10.25 -9.53 -33.10
N GLN A 225 9.01 -9.50 -33.64
CA GLN A 225 8.71 -9.98 -35.00
C GLN A 225 9.37 -9.15 -36.11
N HIS A 226 9.94 -8.00 -35.82
CA HIS A 226 10.66 -7.16 -36.76
C HIS A 226 12.18 -7.38 -36.71
N GLN A 227 12.70 -8.22 -35.85
CA GLN A 227 14.12 -8.50 -35.70
C GLN A 227 14.48 -9.85 -36.33
N ASP A 228 15.66 -9.96 -36.88
CA ASP A 228 16.25 -11.23 -37.32
C ASP A 228 16.74 -12.05 -36.11
N ASP A 229 17.32 -11.35 -35.12
CA ASP A 229 17.67 -11.91 -33.79
C ASP A 229 17.24 -10.91 -32.71
N GLU A 230 16.11 -11.19 -32.07
CA GLU A 230 15.52 -10.33 -31.07
C GLU A 230 16.35 -10.27 -29.76
N VAL A 231 17.17 -11.29 -29.51
CA VAL A 231 18.03 -11.28 -28.32
C VAL A 231 19.23 -10.36 -28.52
N GLU A 232 19.89 -10.45 -29.67
CA GLU A 232 21.02 -9.54 -30.00
C GLU A 232 20.53 -8.09 -30.10
N ALA A 233 19.41 -7.83 -30.76
CA ALA A 233 18.82 -6.49 -30.84
C ALA A 233 18.47 -5.92 -29.45
N GLY A 234 17.89 -6.74 -28.58
CA GLY A 234 17.59 -6.35 -27.22
C GLY A 234 18.82 -6.04 -26.38
N LEU A 235 19.90 -6.80 -26.55
CA LEU A 235 21.20 -6.53 -25.90
C LEU A 235 21.79 -5.21 -26.35
N GLU A 236 21.77 -4.93 -27.66
CA GLU A 236 22.24 -3.65 -28.19
C GLU A 236 21.49 -2.46 -27.56
N HIS A 237 20.17 -2.56 -27.46
CA HIS A 237 19.36 -1.54 -26.78
C HIS A 237 19.73 -1.40 -25.30
N LEU A 238 19.92 -2.49 -24.56
CA LEU A 238 20.30 -2.42 -23.14
C LEU A 238 21.68 -1.79 -22.95
N HIS A 239 22.67 -2.11 -23.80
CA HIS A 239 24.00 -1.49 -23.71
C HIS A 239 23.94 0.03 -23.94
N GLN A 240 23.19 0.49 -24.93
CA GLN A 240 22.99 1.92 -25.18
C GLN A 240 22.33 2.63 -23.99
N LEU A 241 21.27 2.06 -23.43
CA LEU A 241 20.57 2.59 -22.26
C LEU A 241 21.47 2.61 -21.02
N TYR A 242 22.22 1.54 -20.79
CA TYR A 242 23.16 1.42 -19.69
C TYR A 242 24.29 2.45 -19.77
N ASP A 243 24.86 2.67 -20.95
CA ASP A 243 25.93 3.66 -21.15
C ASP A 243 25.48 5.08 -20.81
N VAL A 244 24.21 5.40 -20.99
CA VAL A 244 23.66 6.71 -20.60
C VAL A 244 23.45 6.76 -19.08
N MET A 245 22.75 5.78 -18.49
CA MET A 245 22.25 5.88 -17.12
C MET A 245 23.30 5.60 -16.05
N ARG A 246 24.33 4.78 -16.32
CA ARG A 246 25.36 4.41 -15.32
C ARG A 246 26.19 5.59 -14.81
N HIS A 247 26.12 6.74 -15.48
CA HIS A 247 26.79 7.97 -15.08
C HIS A 247 25.94 8.87 -14.17
N ASP A 248 24.67 8.52 -13.93
CA ASP A 248 23.82 9.25 -13.02
C ASP A 248 24.38 9.19 -11.60
N LYS A 249 24.28 10.30 -10.89
CA LYS A 249 24.73 10.41 -9.49
C LYS A 249 23.62 10.94 -8.62
N ARG A 250 23.64 10.52 -7.36
CA ARG A 250 22.77 11.08 -6.36
C ARG A 250 23.17 12.51 -6.04
N GLU A 251 22.18 13.36 -5.83
CA GLU A 251 22.31 14.77 -5.48
C GLU A 251 21.57 15.07 -4.18
N PRO A 252 21.96 16.13 -3.44
CA PRO A 252 21.21 16.55 -2.27
C PRO A 252 19.75 16.90 -2.60
N GLY A 253 18.85 16.46 -1.75
CA GLY A 253 17.41 16.71 -1.81
C GLY A 253 16.78 16.63 -0.43
N LYS A 254 15.46 16.74 -0.38
CA LYS A 254 14.66 16.64 0.85
C LYS A 254 13.75 15.42 0.80
N LEU A 255 13.46 14.86 1.98
CA LEU A 255 12.56 13.72 2.09
C LEU A 255 11.15 14.08 1.57
N SER A 256 10.72 15.34 1.75
CA SER A 256 9.44 15.87 1.26
C SER A 256 9.31 15.89 -0.27
N GLU A 257 10.41 15.77 -1.02
CA GLU A 257 10.34 15.62 -2.49
C GLU A 257 9.84 14.23 -2.91
N LEU A 258 9.85 13.26 -1.97
CA LEU A 258 9.43 11.89 -2.23
C LEU A 258 7.92 11.70 -2.01
N LYS A 259 7.38 10.67 -2.66
CA LYS A 259 5.98 10.26 -2.59
C LYS A 259 5.89 8.84 -2.04
N PHE A 260 5.04 8.64 -1.03
CA PHE A 260 4.93 7.36 -0.34
C PHE A 260 3.53 6.76 -0.48
N GLY A 261 3.47 5.51 -0.91
CA GLY A 261 2.24 4.73 -0.88
C GLY A 261 2.03 4.09 0.50
N LEU A 262 0.79 4.04 0.95
CA LEU A 262 0.39 3.46 2.23
C LEU A 262 -0.45 2.21 1.97
N GLU A 263 0.04 1.07 2.43
CA GLU A 263 -0.51 -0.25 2.14
C GLU A 263 -0.57 -1.10 3.40
N CYS A 264 -1.45 -2.10 3.44
CA CYS A 264 -1.39 -3.13 4.48
C CYS A 264 -1.84 -4.49 3.96
N GLY A 265 -1.12 -5.55 4.35
CA GLY A 265 -1.47 -6.92 4.01
C GLY A 265 -1.17 -7.89 5.15
N GLY A 266 -2.02 -8.93 5.30
CA GLY A 266 -1.92 -9.83 6.43
C GLY A 266 -2.16 -9.14 7.77
N SER A 267 -3.12 -8.22 7.84
CA SER A 267 -3.45 -7.43 9.04
C SER A 267 -3.92 -8.30 10.21
N ASP A 268 -3.63 -7.86 11.42
CA ASP A 268 -4.06 -8.45 12.69
C ASP A 268 -4.73 -7.40 13.61
N GLY A 269 -5.17 -7.81 14.79
CA GLY A 269 -5.80 -6.91 15.77
C GLY A 269 -4.90 -5.80 16.31
N LEU A 270 -3.58 -5.88 16.09
CA LEU A 270 -2.61 -4.86 16.47
C LEU A 270 -2.32 -3.85 15.37
N SER A 271 -2.74 -4.11 14.13
CA SER A 271 -2.47 -3.24 12.97
C SER A 271 -2.94 -1.81 13.20
N GLY A 272 -4.17 -1.61 13.68
CA GLY A 272 -4.74 -0.30 13.99
C GLY A 272 -4.29 0.30 15.34
N ILE A 273 -3.38 -0.36 16.06
CA ILE A 273 -2.86 0.07 17.37
C ILE A 273 -1.38 0.49 17.25
N THR A 274 -0.62 -0.15 16.37
CA THR A 274 0.83 0.02 16.26
C THR A 274 1.25 0.59 14.91
N ALA A 275 1.41 -0.27 13.88
CA ALA A 275 1.98 0.13 12.59
C ALA A 275 1.14 1.16 11.85
N ASN A 276 -0.18 1.00 11.77
CA ASN A 276 -1.01 1.93 11.01
C ASN A 276 -1.08 3.33 11.64
N PRO A 277 -1.27 3.50 12.96
CA PRO A 277 -1.14 4.83 13.58
C PRO A 277 0.25 5.44 13.42
N MET A 278 1.33 4.65 13.47
CA MET A 278 2.68 5.16 13.20
C MET A 278 2.82 5.67 11.76
N LEU A 279 2.29 4.92 10.78
CA LEU A 279 2.24 5.37 9.38
C LEU A 279 1.41 6.64 9.21
N GLY A 280 0.31 6.79 9.97
CA GLY A 280 -0.48 8.02 10.00
C GLY A 280 0.33 9.21 10.50
N ARG A 281 1.13 9.02 11.56
CA ARG A 281 2.05 10.06 12.05
C ARG A 281 3.16 10.38 11.04
N PHE A 282 3.65 9.38 10.32
CA PHE A 282 4.60 9.61 9.22
C PHE A 282 3.94 10.36 8.05
N SER A 283 2.70 10.02 7.69
CA SER A 283 1.93 10.77 6.68
C SER A 283 1.77 12.24 7.08
N ASP A 284 1.35 12.51 8.31
CA ASP A 284 1.24 13.89 8.84
C ASP A 284 2.59 14.63 8.82
N TYR A 285 3.69 13.94 9.18
CA TYR A 285 5.04 14.49 9.09
C TYR A 285 5.41 14.87 7.65
N MET A 286 5.15 13.99 6.69
CA MET A 286 5.44 14.26 5.28
C MET A 286 4.66 15.47 4.76
N ILE A 287 3.36 15.52 5.06
CA ILE A 287 2.47 16.58 4.57
C ILE A 287 2.80 17.93 5.20
N ALA A 288 3.10 17.96 6.51
CA ALA A 288 3.52 19.17 7.20
C ALA A 288 4.82 19.77 6.62
N ASN A 289 5.68 18.94 6.02
CA ASN A 289 6.90 19.37 5.33
C ASN A 289 6.71 19.56 3.81
N GLY A 290 5.47 19.53 3.30
CA GLY A 290 5.14 19.72 1.88
C GLY A 290 5.23 18.46 1.01
N GLY A 291 5.37 17.29 1.62
CA GLY A 291 5.47 15.99 0.94
C GLY A 291 4.13 15.42 0.51
N THR A 292 4.16 14.17 0.06
CA THR A 292 2.99 13.47 -0.51
C THR A 292 2.88 12.05 0.00
N THR A 293 1.68 11.69 0.44
CA THR A 293 1.31 10.31 0.79
C THR A 293 0.03 9.91 0.07
N VAL A 294 -0.13 8.61 -0.16
CA VAL A 294 -1.27 8.06 -0.89
C VAL A 294 -1.81 6.85 -0.16
N LEU A 295 -3.08 6.90 0.22
CA LEU A 295 -3.82 5.74 0.74
C LEU A 295 -4.62 5.10 -0.40
N THR A 296 -4.66 3.77 -0.44
CA THR A 296 -5.44 2.99 -1.40
C THR A 296 -6.22 1.88 -0.70
N GLU A 297 -6.60 0.82 -1.43
CA GLU A 297 -7.38 -0.30 -0.91
C GLU A 297 -8.81 0.11 -0.56
N VAL A 298 -9.57 0.58 -1.57
CA VAL A 298 -10.94 1.13 -1.36
C VAL A 298 -11.84 0.20 -0.56
N PRO A 299 -11.86 -1.15 -0.77
CA PRO A 299 -12.66 -2.05 0.06
C PRO A 299 -12.29 -2.03 1.55
N GLU A 300 -11.10 -1.57 1.91
CA GLU A 300 -10.66 -1.42 3.30
C GLU A 300 -10.96 -0.03 3.89
N MET A 301 -11.73 0.77 3.17
CA MET A 301 -12.31 2.03 3.65
C MET A 301 -13.79 1.87 4.05
N PHE A 302 -14.46 0.80 3.59
CA PHE A 302 -15.90 0.59 3.82
C PHE A 302 -16.20 0.48 5.33
N GLY A 303 -17.13 1.31 5.81
CA GLY A 303 -17.48 1.46 7.22
C GLY A 303 -16.58 2.42 8.01
N ALA A 304 -15.53 2.96 7.38
CA ALA A 304 -14.67 4.02 7.93
C ALA A 304 -14.57 5.24 6.98
N GLU A 305 -15.26 5.19 5.84
CA GLU A 305 -15.17 6.21 4.78
C GLU A 305 -15.55 7.61 5.27
N GLN A 306 -16.48 7.73 6.22
CA GLN A 306 -16.89 9.03 6.76
C GLN A 306 -15.72 9.78 7.44
N LEU A 307 -14.77 9.06 8.03
CA LEU A 307 -13.57 9.67 8.62
C LEU A 307 -12.70 10.33 7.54
N LEU A 308 -12.50 9.66 6.41
CA LEU A 308 -11.76 10.23 5.27
C LEU A 308 -12.54 11.35 4.60
N MET A 309 -13.87 11.20 4.48
CA MET A 309 -14.77 12.20 3.89
C MET A 309 -14.79 13.50 4.68
N SER A 310 -14.74 13.44 6.02
CA SER A 310 -14.67 14.64 6.86
C SER A 310 -13.32 15.37 6.76
N HIS A 311 -12.27 14.70 6.29
CA HIS A 311 -10.98 15.30 6.03
C HIS A 311 -10.81 15.81 4.60
N CYS A 312 -11.77 15.64 3.69
CA CYS A 312 -11.70 16.21 2.34
C CYS A 312 -11.63 17.74 2.40
N ARG A 313 -10.65 18.33 1.71
CA ARG A 313 -10.39 19.78 1.76
C ARG A 313 -11.55 20.65 1.28
N ASP A 314 -12.40 20.09 0.40
CA ASP A 314 -13.54 20.77 -0.22
C ASP A 314 -14.61 19.78 -0.70
N GLU A 315 -15.78 20.31 -1.12
CA GLU A 315 -16.91 19.52 -1.62
C GLU A 315 -16.58 18.76 -2.93
N GLU A 316 -15.68 19.28 -3.77
CA GLU A 316 -15.27 18.59 -5.00
C GLU A 316 -14.50 17.32 -4.66
N THR A 317 -13.51 17.41 -3.77
CA THR A 317 -12.73 16.27 -3.29
C THR A 317 -13.61 15.25 -2.56
N PHE A 318 -14.55 15.72 -1.74
CA PHE A 318 -15.56 14.87 -1.11
C PHE A 318 -16.41 14.13 -2.16
N GLY A 319 -16.91 14.81 -3.20
CA GLY A 319 -17.69 14.18 -4.26
C GLY A 319 -16.91 13.11 -5.03
N LYS A 320 -15.62 13.34 -5.30
CA LYS A 320 -14.73 12.34 -5.90
C LYS A 320 -14.58 11.10 -5.00
N LEU A 321 -14.43 11.30 -3.68
CA LEU A 321 -14.32 10.20 -2.72
C LEU A 321 -15.62 9.39 -2.63
N VAL A 322 -16.78 10.05 -2.56
CA VAL A 322 -18.10 9.39 -2.59
C VAL A 322 -18.23 8.52 -3.85
N THR A 323 -17.86 9.08 -5.01
CA THR A 323 -17.89 8.35 -6.28
C THR A 323 -16.98 7.13 -6.22
N MET A 324 -15.73 7.28 -5.79
CA MET A 324 -14.76 6.16 -5.69
C MET A 324 -15.28 5.03 -4.80
N VAL A 325 -15.84 5.34 -3.64
CA VAL A 325 -16.36 4.35 -2.70
C VAL A 325 -17.59 3.63 -3.27
N ASN A 326 -18.55 4.39 -3.80
CA ASN A 326 -19.79 3.82 -4.33
C ASN A 326 -19.55 3.02 -5.63
N ASP A 327 -18.66 3.46 -6.51
CA ASP A 327 -18.29 2.70 -7.71
C ASP A 327 -17.67 1.35 -7.34
N PHE A 328 -16.84 1.31 -6.30
CA PHE A 328 -16.24 0.05 -5.83
C PHE A 328 -17.28 -0.87 -5.16
N LYS A 329 -18.22 -0.32 -4.37
CA LYS A 329 -19.36 -1.09 -3.85
C LYS A 329 -20.22 -1.64 -5.01
N GLN A 330 -20.51 -0.82 -6.02
CA GLN A 330 -21.26 -1.23 -7.21
C GLN A 330 -20.54 -2.32 -8.00
N TYR A 331 -19.20 -2.29 -8.07
CA TYR A 331 -18.39 -3.34 -8.68
C TYR A 331 -18.63 -4.70 -8.00
N PHE A 332 -18.66 -4.78 -6.66
CA PHE A 332 -19.00 -6.00 -5.93
C PHE A 332 -20.44 -6.46 -6.22
N ILE A 333 -21.40 -5.53 -6.16
CA ILE A 333 -22.84 -5.82 -6.42
C ILE A 333 -23.04 -6.37 -7.84
N ALA A 334 -22.40 -5.75 -8.84
CA ALA A 334 -22.48 -6.19 -10.24
C ALA A 334 -21.93 -7.61 -10.48
N HIS A 335 -21.00 -8.06 -9.62
CA HIS A 335 -20.44 -9.40 -9.64
C HIS A 335 -21.14 -10.37 -8.66
N ASN A 336 -22.29 -9.99 -8.07
CA ASN A 336 -23.03 -10.77 -7.07
C ASN A 336 -22.16 -11.17 -5.86
N GLN A 337 -21.27 -10.27 -5.42
CA GLN A 337 -20.43 -10.48 -4.25
C GLN A 337 -20.84 -9.53 -3.12
N PRO A 338 -20.80 -9.99 -1.85
CA PRO A 338 -21.07 -9.12 -0.71
C PRO A 338 -19.94 -8.09 -0.55
N ILE A 339 -20.29 -6.84 -0.27
CA ILE A 339 -19.31 -5.77 -0.05
C ILE A 339 -18.47 -5.97 1.22
N TYR A 340 -18.92 -6.82 2.12
CA TYR A 340 -18.32 -7.11 3.44
C TYR A 340 -17.65 -8.49 3.54
N GLU A 341 -17.21 -9.09 2.43
CA GLU A 341 -16.50 -10.39 2.45
C GLU A 341 -15.18 -10.33 3.22
N ASN A 342 -14.44 -9.22 3.10
CA ASN A 342 -13.29 -8.93 3.96
C ASN A 342 -13.77 -8.70 5.42
N PRO A 343 -13.10 -9.14 6.49
CA PRO A 343 -11.71 -9.62 6.59
C PRO A 343 -11.53 -11.08 6.17
N SER A 344 -10.33 -11.37 5.64
CA SER A 344 -9.93 -12.72 5.27
C SER A 344 -9.87 -13.68 6.49
N PRO A 345 -9.88 -15.01 6.28
CA PRO A 345 -9.71 -15.96 7.38
C PRO A 345 -8.47 -15.70 8.24
N GLY A 346 -7.35 -15.29 7.62
CA GLY A 346 -6.11 -14.94 8.32
C GLY A 346 -6.25 -13.68 9.20
N ASN A 347 -6.98 -12.67 8.74
CA ASN A 347 -7.27 -11.47 9.53
C ASN A 347 -8.18 -11.81 10.73
N LYS A 348 -9.19 -12.64 10.53
CA LYS A 348 -10.09 -13.13 11.61
C LYS A 348 -9.29 -13.90 12.66
N ALA A 349 -8.43 -14.83 12.22
CA ALA A 349 -7.54 -15.54 13.16
C ALA A 349 -6.56 -14.60 13.89
N GLY A 350 -6.27 -13.42 13.34
CA GLY A 350 -5.47 -12.37 13.97
C GLY A 350 -6.25 -11.41 14.89
N GLY A 351 -7.56 -11.63 15.11
CA GLY A 351 -8.39 -10.85 16.04
C GLY A 351 -9.28 -9.78 15.41
N ILE A 352 -9.25 -9.61 14.09
CA ILE A 352 -10.17 -8.71 13.37
C ILE A 352 -11.52 -9.39 13.20
N THR A 353 -12.62 -8.70 13.51
CA THR A 353 -13.98 -9.30 13.58
C THR A 353 -14.81 -9.01 12.33
N THR A 354 -14.94 -7.76 11.95
CA THR A 354 -15.80 -7.26 10.86
C THR A 354 -15.00 -6.41 9.89
N LEU A 355 -15.62 -6.01 8.77
CA LEU A 355 -14.97 -5.10 7.82
C LEU A 355 -14.76 -3.71 8.45
N GLU A 356 -15.73 -3.19 9.21
CA GLU A 356 -15.60 -1.92 9.91
C GLU A 356 -14.43 -1.93 10.91
N ASP A 357 -14.27 -3.02 11.66
CA ASP A 357 -13.12 -3.20 12.58
C ASP A 357 -11.79 -3.13 11.80
N LYS A 358 -11.73 -3.78 10.63
CA LYS A 358 -10.56 -3.72 9.74
C LYS A 358 -10.35 -2.31 9.19
N SER A 359 -11.38 -1.72 8.62
CA SER A 359 -11.31 -0.42 7.93
C SER A 359 -10.93 0.72 8.87
N LEU A 360 -11.50 0.77 10.08
CA LEU A 360 -11.11 1.74 11.11
C LEU A 360 -9.65 1.60 11.52
N GLY A 361 -9.10 0.40 11.50
CA GLY A 361 -7.67 0.16 11.70
C GLY A 361 -6.81 0.54 10.50
N CYS A 362 -7.26 0.24 9.28
CA CYS A 362 -6.53 0.51 8.04
C CYS A 362 -6.47 2.00 7.69
N THR A 363 -7.55 2.75 7.88
CA THR A 363 -7.62 4.20 7.59
C THR A 363 -6.73 5.03 8.51
N GLN A 364 -6.28 4.51 9.65
CA GLN A 364 -5.30 5.14 10.52
C GLN A 364 -4.00 5.52 9.78
N LYS A 365 -3.64 4.80 8.70
CA LYS A 365 -2.46 5.09 7.85
C LYS A 365 -2.52 6.50 7.23
N ALA A 366 -3.72 7.04 7.01
CA ALA A 366 -3.91 8.37 6.43
C ALA A 366 -3.44 9.51 7.36
N GLY A 367 -3.40 9.27 8.68
CA GLY A 367 -3.15 10.33 9.65
C GLY A 367 -4.36 11.27 9.82
N SER A 368 -4.08 12.51 10.16
CA SER A 368 -5.09 13.55 10.42
C SER A 368 -5.07 14.68 9.37
N SER A 369 -4.25 14.55 8.32
CA SER A 369 -4.11 15.55 7.28
C SER A 369 -5.32 15.61 6.37
N GLN A 370 -5.52 16.76 5.71
CA GLN A 370 -6.59 16.92 4.72
C GLN A 370 -6.34 16.07 3.48
N VAL A 371 -7.37 15.39 2.99
CA VAL A 371 -7.38 14.74 1.68
C VAL A 371 -7.46 15.82 0.61
N VAL A 372 -6.44 15.92 -0.23
CA VAL A 372 -6.30 16.99 -1.23
C VAL A 372 -6.74 16.58 -2.63
N ASP A 373 -6.72 15.28 -2.94
CA ASP A 373 -7.21 14.74 -4.21
C ASP A 373 -7.58 13.26 -4.09
N VAL A 374 -8.41 12.80 -5.03
CA VAL A 374 -8.86 11.41 -5.15
C VAL A 374 -8.66 10.98 -6.60
N LEU A 375 -7.79 9.98 -6.81
CA LEU A 375 -7.37 9.50 -8.11
C LEU A 375 -8.11 8.22 -8.51
N ARG A 376 -8.42 8.09 -9.79
CA ARG A 376 -8.86 6.81 -10.37
C ARG A 376 -7.69 5.87 -10.58
N TYR A 377 -7.97 4.60 -10.77
CA TYR A 377 -6.95 3.60 -11.10
C TYR A 377 -6.15 4.02 -12.34
N GLY A 378 -4.82 4.00 -12.24
CA GLY A 378 -3.92 4.39 -13.30
C GLY A 378 -3.63 5.90 -13.42
N GLU A 379 -4.33 6.76 -12.69
CA GLU A 379 -3.99 8.20 -12.65
C GLU A 379 -2.69 8.45 -11.86
N ARG A 380 -1.93 9.45 -12.30
CA ARG A 380 -0.68 9.86 -11.65
C ARG A 380 -0.91 11.03 -10.69
N LEU A 381 -0.12 11.04 -9.62
CA LEU A 381 -0.11 12.09 -8.61
C LEU A 381 0.28 13.44 -9.20
N LYS A 382 -0.52 14.47 -8.89
CA LYS A 382 -0.30 15.86 -9.33
C LYS A 382 -0.28 16.86 -8.16
N THR A 383 -0.88 16.49 -7.03
CA THR A 383 -1.09 17.39 -5.90
C THR A 383 -0.28 16.89 -4.69
N HIS A 384 0.49 17.79 -4.07
CA HIS A 384 1.17 17.51 -2.80
C HIS A 384 0.15 17.41 -1.66
N GLY A 385 0.38 16.51 -0.72
CA GLY A 385 -0.50 16.25 0.42
C GLY A 385 -0.98 14.81 0.47
N LEU A 386 -2.02 14.54 1.26
CA LEU A 386 -2.67 13.24 1.33
C LEU A 386 -3.62 13.05 0.14
N ASN A 387 -3.33 12.07 -0.68
CA ASN A 387 -4.16 11.65 -1.79
C ASN A 387 -4.79 10.29 -1.51
N LEU A 388 -5.95 10.02 -2.11
CA LEU A 388 -6.56 8.70 -2.15
C LEU A 388 -6.50 8.14 -3.57
N LEU A 389 -6.32 6.83 -3.71
CA LEU A 389 -6.22 6.16 -5.01
C LEU A 389 -7.18 4.98 -5.07
N SER A 390 -7.95 4.91 -6.15
CA SER A 390 -8.82 3.76 -6.42
C SER A 390 -8.01 2.54 -6.81
N ALA A 391 -8.01 1.52 -5.94
CA ALA A 391 -7.51 0.17 -6.22
C ALA A 391 -8.17 -0.85 -5.29
N PRO A 392 -8.20 -2.15 -5.66
CA PRO A 392 -8.74 -3.20 -4.80
C PRO A 392 -7.84 -3.44 -3.57
N GLY A 393 -8.36 -4.19 -2.59
CA GLY A 393 -7.60 -4.66 -1.42
C GLY A 393 -6.71 -5.88 -1.68
N ASN A 394 -6.33 -6.15 -2.92
CA ASN A 394 -5.33 -7.16 -3.27
C ASN A 394 -3.95 -6.54 -3.20
N ASP A 395 -3.11 -6.99 -2.28
CA ASP A 395 -1.79 -6.43 -1.97
C ASP A 395 -0.95 -6.14 -3.23
N ALA A 396 -0.91 -7.09 -4.17
CA ALA A 396 -0.10 -6.96 -5.39
C ALA A 396 -0.63 -5.87 -6.33
N VAL A 397 -1.96 -5.81 -6.52
CA VAL A 397 -2.60 -4.81 -7.38
C VAL A 397 -2.53 -3.42 -6.74
N ALA A 398 -2.79 -3.33 -5.43
CA ALA A 398 -2.75 -2.07 -4.68
C ALA A 398 -1.34 -1.48 -4.65
N THR A 399 -0.32 -2.27 -4.33
CA THR A 399 1.08 -1.84 -4.35
C THR A 399 1.52 -1.38 -5.74
N SER A 400 1.14 -2.13 -6.79
CA SER A 400 1.44 -1.74 -8.18
C SER A 400 0.72 -0.44 -8.56
N ALA A 401 -0.53 -0.25 -8.12
CA ALA A 401 -1.28 0.99 -8.38
C ALA A 401 -0.64 2.20 -7.71
N LEU A 402 -0.20 2.09 -6.45
CA LEU A 402 0.53 3.13 -5.72
C LEU A 402 1.83 3.52 -6.44
N ALA A 403 2.63 2.52 -6.80
CA ALA A 403 3.87 2.75 -7.53
C ALA A 403 3.61 3.36 -8.92
N GLY A 404 2.60 2.86 -9.66
CA GLY A 404 2.17 3.41 -10.96
C GLY A 404 1.65 4.84 -10.86
N ALA A 405 1.03 5.23 -9.75
CA ALA A 405 0.64 6.62 -9.50
C ALA A 405 1.86 7.55 -9.28
N GLY A 406 3.06 7.00 -9.08
CA GLY A 406 4.32 7.72 -8.94
C GLY A 406 4.90 7.70 -7.52
N CYS A 407 4.46 6.81 -6.64
CA CYS A 407 5.07 6.62 -5.32
C CYS A 407 6.46 5.99 -5.48
N HIS A 408 7.47 6.63 -4.87
CA HIS A 408 8.86 6.17 -4.91
C HIS A 408 9.11 4.95 -4.04
N MET A 409 8.35 4.82 -2.96
CA MET A 409 8.34 3.69 -2.02
C MET A 409 6.92 3.38 -1.59
N VAL A 410 6.66 2.13 -1.23
CA VAL A 410 5.42 1.71 -0.59
C VAL A 410 5.71 1.27 0.84
N LEU A 411 5.00 1.86 1.80
CA LEU A 411 5.07 1.53 3.22
C LEU A 411 3.99 0.50 3.53
N PHE A 412 4.42 -0.72 3.79
CA PHE A 412 3.54 -1.88 3.84
C PHE A 412 3.50 -2.45 5.27
N SER A 413 2.42 -2.19 6.00
CA SER A 413 2.23 -2.75 7.33
C SER A 413 1.71 -4.20 7.28
N THR A 414 2.17 -5.04 8.20
CA THR A 414 1.75 -6.45 8.26
C THR A 414 1.80 -7.00 9.68
N GLY A 415 0.77 -7.74 10.07
CA GLY A 415 0.69 -8.41 11.36
C GLY A 415 1.08 -9.89 11.30
N ARG A 416 0.85 -10.54 10.16
CA ARG A 416 1.13 -11.97 9.95
C ARG A 416 2.35 -12.23 9.08
N GLY A 417 2.80 -11.22 8.34
CA GLY A 417 3.95 -11.26 7.45
C GLY A 417 3.61 -11.76 6.05
N THR A 418 4.23 -11.12 5.06
CA THR A 418 4.22 -11.55 3.67
C THR A 418 5.57 -11.24 3.02
N PRO A 419 6.12 -12.14 2.20
CA PRO A 419 7.36 -11.88 1.47
C PRO A 419 7.16 -11.02 0.22
N TYR A 420 5.92 -10.72 -0.18
CA TYR A 420 5.61 -9.93 -1.37
C TYR A 420 6.35 -8.58 -1.40
N GLY A 421 6.82 -8.16 -2.56
CA GLY A 421 7.34 -6.82 -2.87
C GLY A 421 6.89 -6.35 -4.23
N GLY A 422 6.61 -5.05 -4.38
CA GLY A 422 6.26 -4.41 -5.64
C GLY A 422 7.48 -4.02 -6.48
N PHE A 423 7.24 -3.36 -7.61
CA PHE A 423 8.31 -2.91 -8.51
C PHE A 423 9.05 -1.65 -8.04
N VAL A 424 8.68 -1.08 -6.89
CA VAL A 424 9.44 -0.05 -6.17
C VAL A 424 9.80 -0.56 -4.78
N PRO A 425 10.79 0.04 -4.08
CA PRO A 425 11.13 -0.34 -2.72
C PRO A 425 9.88 -0.44 -1.85
N THR A 426 9.64 -1.62 -1.27
CA THR A 426 8.47 -1.93 -0.45
C THR A 426 8.95 -2.18 0.98
N VAL A 427 8.74 -1.20 1.87
CA VAL A 427 9.20 -1.22 3.25
C VAL A 427 8.20 -1.99 4.10
N LYS A 428 8.61 -3.13 4.66
CA LYS A 428 7.75 -3.97 5.51
C LYS A 428 7.82 -3.56 6.97
N ILE A 429 6.66 -3.23 7.54
CA ILE A 429 6.51 -2.74 8.91
C ILE A 429 5.69 -3.75 9.71
N ALA A 430 6.31 -4.42 10.69
CA ALA A 430 5.61 -5.37 11.54
C ALA A 430 4.75 -4.64 12.59
N THR A 431 3.53 -5.14 12.79
CA THR A 431 2.62 -4.65 13.85
C THR A 431 3.01 -5.17 15.23
N ASN A 432 3.83 -6.22 15.29
CA ASN A 432 4.25 -6.88 16.53
C ASN A 432 5.71 -7.33 16.45
N SER A 433 6.41 -7.26 17.59
CA SER A 433 7.85 -7.55 17.68
C SER A 433 8.17 -9.04 17.50
N GLU A 434 7.22 -9.95 17.72
CA GLU A 434 7.42 -11.38 17.48
C GLU A 434 7.60 -11.67 16.00
N LEU A 435 6.75 -11.09 15.13
CA LEU A 435 6.89 -11.19 13.69
C LEU A 435 8.23 -10.61 13.23
N ALA A 436 8.60 -9.42 13.71
CA ALA A 436 9.86 -8.76 13.38
C ALA A 436 11.06 -9.63 13.76
N ALA A 437 11.07 -10.23 14.95
CA ALA A 437 12.12 -11.11 15.42
C ALA A 437 12.19 -12.42 14.64
N LYS A 438 11.04 -13.01 14.28
CA LYS A 438 10.94 -14.29 13.56
C LYS A 438 11.27 -14.17 12.08
N LYS A 439 10.90 -13.06 11.44
CA LYS A 439 11.00 -12.84 9.99
C LYS A 439 11.91 -11.66 9.63
N LYS A 440 13.10 -11.64 10.23
CA LYS A 440 14.11 -10.58 10.01
C LYS A 440 14.50 -10.35 8.55
N HIS A 441 14.34 -11.36 7.69
CA HIS A 441 14.62 -11.28 6.26
C HIS A 441 13.43 -10.78 5.42
N TRP A 442 12.26 -10.56 6.04
CA TRP A 442 11.08 -9.97 5.40
C TRP A 442 10.75 -8.57 5.92
N ILE A 443 11.08 -8.32 7.20
CA ILE A 443 10.63 -7.14 7.93
C ILE A 443 11.76 -6.11 8.03
N ASP A 444 11.47 -4.88 7.66
CA ASP A 444 12.40 -3.76 7.69
C ASP A 444 12.30 -2.94 8.99
N PHE A 445 11.11 -2.88 9.60
CA PHE A 445 10.88 -2.08 10.79
C PHE A 445 9.86 -2.73 11.74
N ASP A 446 10.11 -2.61 13.05
CA ASP A 446 9.27 -3.14 14.13
C ASP A 446 8.47 -2.01 14.81
N ALA A 447 7.18 -1.87 14.47
CA ALA A 447 6.26 -0.96 15.15
C ALA A 447 5.64 -1.58 16.42
N GLY A 448 5.79 -2.88 16.63
CA GLY A 448 5.31 -3.57 17.82
C GLY A 448 5.95 -3.08 19.12
N GLN A 449 7.07 -2.37 19.05
CA GLN A 449 7.72 -1.74 20.20
C GLN A 449 6.80 -0.78 20.96
N LEU A 450 5.74 -0.24 20.32
CA LEU A 450 4.76 0.63 20.97
C LEU A 450 4.05 -0.06 22.14
N ILE A 451 3.68 -1.33 21.99
CA ILE A 451 3.02 -2.08 23.08
C ILE A 451 3.99 -2.50 24.18
N HIS A 452 5.30 -2.37 23.94
CA HIS A 452 6.36 -2.62 24.93
C HIS A 452 6.84 -1.34 25.62
N GLY A 453 6.11 -0.23 25.45
CA GLY A 453 6.34 1.03 26.19
C GLY A 453 7.18 2.06 25.48
N LYS A 454 7.58 1.83 24.21
CA LYS A 454 8.25 2.86 23.42
C LYS A 454 7.26 3.97 23.07
N ALA A 455 7.65 5.22 23.25
CA ALA A 455 6.79 6.37 22.95
C ALA A 455 6.67 6.58 21.42
N MET A 456 5.48 6.94 20.94
CA MET A 456 5.22 7.19 19.52
C MET A 456 6.18 8.22 18.89
N PRO A 457 6.49 9.38 19.50
CA PRO A 457 7.43 10.34 18.91
C PRO A 457 8.83 9.76 18.72
N GLN A 458 9.30 8.93 19.65
CA GLN A 458 10.60 8.28 19.53
C GLN A 458 10.59 7.25 18.38
N LEU A 459 9.55 6.40 18.32
CA LEU A 459 9.42 5.40 17.27
C LEU A 459 9.31 6.05 15.89
N LEU A 460 8.55 7.14 15.76
CA LEU A 460 8.42 7.90 14.53
C LEU A 460 9.77 8.44 14.04
N ASN A 461 10.59 9.03 14.93
CA ASN A 461 11.92 9.51 14.54
C ASN A 461 12.81 8.39 14.03
N GLU A 462 12.82 7.23 14.70
CA GLU A 462 13.57 6.04 14.25
C GLU A 462 13.07 5.51 12.90
N PHE A 463 11.75 5.57 12.68
CA PHE A 463 11.16 5.20 11.40
C PHE A 463 11.57 6.19 10.30
N ILE A 464 11.50 7.50 10.55
CA ILE A 464 11.96 8.52 9.60
C ILE A 464 13.43 8.29 9.23
N ASP A 465 14.31 8.03 10.20
CA ASP A 465 15.73 7.75 9.95
C ASP A 465 15.89 6.48 9.10
N THR A 466 15.08 5.44 9.33
CA THR A 466 15.06 4.22 8.52
C THR A 466 14.65 4.51 7.06
N ILE A 467 13.64 5.36 6.86
CA ILE A 467 13.20 5.77 5.51
C ILE A 467 14.29 6.60 4.81
N VAL A 468 14.97 7.49 5.53
CA VAL A 468 16.13 8.23 4.99
C VAL A 468 17.24 7.27 4.52
N ASP A 469 17.54 6.22 5.28
CA ASP A 469 18.51 5.20 4.87
C ASP A 469 18.11 4.55 3.53
N PHE A 470 16.83 4.16 3.38
CA PHE A 470 16.33 3.55 2.13
C PHE A 470 16.32 4.56 0.98
N ALA A 471 15.97 5.82 1.22
CA ALA A 471 16.04 6.88 0.22
C ALA A 471 17.48 7.10 -0.26
N ASN A 472 18.46 6.99 0.64
CA ASN A 472 19.89 7.13 0.34
C ASN A 472 20.52 5.89 -0.34
N GLY A 473 19.73 4.84 -0.62
CA GLY A 473 20.18 3.68 -1.40
C GLY A 473 20.35 2.38 -0.62
N LYS A 474 20.10 2.36 0.69
CA LYS A 474 20.01 1.10 1.42
C LYS A 474 18.86 0.26 0.86
N GLN A 475 19.11 -1.01 0.62
CA GLN A 475 18.09 -1.92 0.11
C GLN A 475 17.14 -2.38 1.22
N THR A 476 15.84 -2.40 0.91
CA THR A 476 14.81 -3.05 1.73
C THR A 476 14.99 -4.57 1.74
N CYS A 477 14.31 -5.26 2.64
CA CYS A 477 14.29 -6.72 2.66
C CYS A 477 13.78 -7.31 1.32
N ASN A 478 12.76 -6.69 0.73
CA ASN A 478 12.23 -7.13 -0.56
C ASN A 478 13.26 -7.02 -1.68
N GLU A 479 13.98 -5.92 -1.76
CA GLU A 479 15.04 -5.73 -2.75
C GLU A 479 16.18 -6.74 -2.59
N ARG A 480 16.63 -6.98 -1.36
CA ARG A 480 17.69 -7.99 -1.07
C ARG A 480 17.30 -9.42 -1.42
N ASN A 481 16.00 -9.73 -1.38
CA ASN A 481 15.47 -11.05 -1.75
C ASN A 481 15.00 -11.11 -3.21
N ASP A 482 15.13 -10.04 -3.97
CA ASP A 482 14.62 -9.90 -5.34
C ASP A 482 13.11 -10.20 -5.48
N PHE A 483 12.33 -9.79 -4.47
CA PHE A 483 10.87 -9.86 -4.50
C PHE A 483 10.33 -8.59 -5.15
N ARG A 484 10.12 -8.64 -6.47
CA ARG A 484 9.67 -7.52 -7.31
C ARG A 484 8.58 -8.00 -8.24
N GLU A 485 7.35 -7.74 -7.91
CA GLU A 485 6.21 -8.24 -8.65
C GLU A 485 5.38 -7.09 -9.23
N LEU A 486 4.72 -7.39 -10.35
CA LEU A 486 3.77 -6.51 -11.00
C LEU A 486 2.43 -7.21 -11.11
N ALA A 487 1.37 -6.56 -10.64
CA ALA A 487 0.00 -7.00 -10.86
C ALA A 487 -0.87 -5.82 -11.30
N ILE A 488 -1.71 -6.07 -12.30
CA ILE A 488 -2.56 -5.05 -12.92
C ILE A 488 -4.02 -5.44 -12.67
N PHE A 489 -4.85 -4.46 -12.29
CA PHE A 489 -6.27 -4.70 -12.03
C PHE A 489 -6.98 -5.16 -13.29
N LYS A 490 -7.64 -6.30 -13.17
CA LYS A 490 -8.41 -6.94 -14.23
C LYS A 490 -9.80 -7.31 -13.72
N SER A 491 -10.83 -6.91 -14.43
CA SER A 491 -12.22 -7.19 -14.09
C SER A 491 -13.05 -7.76 -15.25
N GLY A 492 -12.55 -7.67 -16.48
CA GLY A 492 -13.27 -8.04 -17.67
C GLY A 492 -12.98 -9.45 -18.19
N VAL A 493 -13.58 -9.76 -19.31
CA VAL A 493 -13.39 -11.04 -20.00
C VAL A 493 -12.08 -11.06 -20.81
N THR A 494 -11.55 -12.26 -21.00
CA THR A 494 -10.41 -12.51 -21.88
C THR A 494 -10.93 -13.18 -23.15
N LEU A 495 -10.47 -12.73 -24.36
CA LEU A 495 -10.80 -13.34 -25.66
C LEU A 495 -10.25 -14.76 -25.77
#